data_84cabb34aa1d0e150956df0f6573deb1
#
_entry.id   84cabb34aa1d0e150956df0f6573deb1
#
_cell.length_a   1.000
_cell.length_b   1.000
_cell.length_c   1.000
_cell.angle_alpha   90.00
_cell.angle_beta   90.00
_cell.angle_gamma   90.00
#
_symmetry.space_group_name_H-M   'P 1'
#
loop_
_entity.id
_entity.type
_entity.pdbx_description
1 polymer ?
#
loop_
_entity_poly.entity_id
_entity_poly.type
_entity_poly.pdbx_seq_one_letter_code
_entity_poly.pdbx_strand_id
1 'polypeptide(L)'
;MKSNRRGFLKAAGTLGIGLAGFDFPEKINSDYRHNKSNDIYMNSETESTNMERPITVQDQVSLIGVYGSWAAGLSGKNLPRLSFRRKEWKDVKSWKPVAKERLFERVVMPETGKSPEVQQLKSYTFDGLHIEELRWQLPYGRPTDAIFLKPAGAVGKLPGILAFHDHGGNKYFGTRKITKTSADQHPLMKDHQEHYYEGRAWANEIARRGYAVLVSDAFPFASRRVMMQDVPVHLKQGLTDDDPEDPANVNAYNNWAREHEHIMAKSLFSAGTTWPGVFMAEDSVALDILCSRKDVDSSRIGCAGLSGGGMRTVFTGGVDERIKCAVCVGFMTTWRDFVLNKSFTHTWMTYVPLLPNELDFPEILGLRVPLPTMVLNDNDDDLYTLPEMKNADEILREIYDKAGAPEKYKCSFYPGHHKFDAEMQKEAFDWFDRWLK
;
A
#
# COMPACT_ATOMS: atom_id res chain seq x y z
N MET A 1 -34.15 6.59 37.99
CA MET A 1 -35.28 6.64 37.01
C MET A 1 -34.95 5.74 35.85
N LYS A 2 -35.64 4.59 35.74
CA LYS A 2 -35.45 3.60 34.67
C LYS A 2 -36.34 4.02 33.49
N SER A 3 -35.80 4.32 32.34
CA SER A 3 -36.54 4.58 31.11
C SER A 3 -36.65 3.31 30.29
N ASN A 4 -37.87 3.00 29.93
CA ASN A 4 -38.38 1.77 29.33
C ASN A 4 -38.18 1.79 27.81
N ARG A 5 -37.35 0.92 27.25
CA ARG A 5 -37.20 0.67 25.80
C ARG A 5 -38.06 -0.53 25.40
N ARG A 6 -39.40 -0.36 25.33
CA ARG A 6 -40.30 -1.31 24.67
C ARG A 6 -41.49 -0.53 24.11
N GLY A 7 -41.48 -0.22 22.82
CA GLY A 7 -42.61 0.41 22.16
C GLY A 7 -42.39 0.90 20.74
N PHE A 8 -41.65 0.12 19.89
CA PHE A 8 -41.59 0.46 18.47
C PHE A 8 -41.50 -0.79 17.58
N LEU A 9 -42.49 -1.66 17.68
CA LEU A 9 -42.66 -2.78 16.75
C LEU A 9 -44.11 -3.22 16.75
N LYS A 10 -44.97 -2.49 16.00
CA LYS A 10 -46.26 -2.98 15.49
C LYS A 10 -46.84 -1.94 14.53
N ALA A 11 -46.43 -1.98 13.26
CA ALA A 11 -47.26 -1.62 12.10
C ALA A 11 -46.37 -1.80 10.84
N ALA A 12 -46.40 -2.96 10.25
CA ALA A 12 -46.03 -3.14 8.85
C ALA A 12 -47.02 -4.11 8.25
N GLY A 13 -48.08 -3.53 7.70
CA GLY A 13 -49.04 -4.21 6.86
C GLY A 13 -48.40 -4.57 5.51
N THR A 14 -48.78 -5.72 5.06
CA THR A 14 -48.52 -6.35 3.76
C THR A 14 -48.78 -5.40 2.59
N LEU A 15 -47.77 -5.10 1.78
CA LEU A 15 -47.96 -4.63 0.41
C LEU A 15 -46.98 -5.40 -0.47
N GLY A 16 -47.52 -6.32 -1.26
CA GLY A 16 -46.80 -7.01 -2.31
C GLY A 16 -46.46 -6.03 -3.46
N ILE A 17 -45.18 -5.92 -3.79
CA ILE A 17 -44.74 -5.23 -4.99
C ILE A 17 -44.08 -6.28 -5.89
N GLY A 18 -44.64 -6.43 -7.09
CA GLY A 18 -44.20 -7.35 -8.11
C GLY A 18 -42.78 -7.02 -8.60
N LEU A 19 -42.03 -8.07 -8.83
CA LEU A 19 -40.74 -8.06 -9.53
C LEU A 19 -40.98 -7.64 -11.00
N ALA A 20 -40.63 -6.41 -11.34
CA ALA A 20 -40.44 -6.01 -12.72
C ALA A 20 -38.98 -6.34 -13.09
N GLY A 21 -38.82 -7.23 -14.06
CA GLY A 21 -37.54 -7.59 -14.61
C GLY A 21 -36.86 -6.39 -15.27
N PHE A 22 -35.63 -6.11 -14.93
CA PHE A 22 -34.76 -5.22 -15.67
C PHE A 22 -33.90 -6.08 -16.59
N ASP A 23 -34.19 -6.03 -17.89
CA ASP A 23 -33.30 -6.50 -18.95
C ASP A 23 -32.08 -5.59 -19.04
N PHE A 24 -30.88 -6.14 -18.86
CA PHE A 24 -29.65 -5.45 -19.17
C PHE A 24 -29.29 -5.68 -20.65
N PRO A 25 -28.97 -4.64 -21.42
CA PRO A 25 -28.53 -4.81 -22.78
C PRO A 25 -27.10 -5.39 -22.84
N GLU A 26 -26.93 -6.41 -23.65
CA GLU A 26 -25.63 -7.00 -24.03
C GLU A 26 -24.80 -6.02 -24.87
N LYS A 27 -23.48 -6.08 -24.62
CA LYS A 27 -22.37 -5.62 -25.48
C LYS A 27 -22.14 -4.12 -25.58
N ILE A 28 -21.14 -3.67 -24.82
CA ILE A 28 -20.35 -2.49 -25.20
C ILE A 28 -19.00 -2.98 -25.73
N ASN A 29 -18.79 -2.79 -27.02
CA ASN A 29 -17.54 -3.05 -27.73
C ASN A 29 -16.46 -2.06 -27.27
N SER A 30 -15.28 -2.58 -26.93
CA SER A 30 -14.08 -1.84 -26.62
C SER A 30 -13.36 -1.40 -27.90
N ASP A 31 -13.52 -0.15 -28.30
CA ASP A 31 -12.61 0.50 -29.26
C ASP A 31 -12.28 1.90 -28.72
N TYR A 32 -11.23 1.98 -27.89
CA TYR A 32 -10.56 3.24 -27.60
C TYR A 32 -9.32 3.38 -28.50
N ARG A 33 -9.48 4.09 -29.61
CA ARG A 33 -8.36 4.55 -30.43
C ARG A 33 -7.72 5.78 -29.81
N HIS A 34 -6.39 5.74 -29.69
CA HIS A 34 -5.55 6.89 -29.36
C HIS A 34 -5.78 8.05 -30.33
N ASN A 35 -6.14 9.20 -29.78
CA ASN A 35 -5.98 10.47 -30.47
C ASN A 35 -4.87 11.28 -29.81
N LYS A 36 -3.77 11.47 -30.57
CA LYS A 36 -2.73 12.45 -30.25
C LYS A 36 -3.30 13.84 -30.50
N SER A 37 -3.24 14.73 -29.52
CA SER A 37 -3.43 16.15 -29.73
C SER A 37 -2.23 16.95 -29.22
N ASN A 38 -1.81 17.83 -30.10
CA ASN A 38 -0.60 18.66 -30.08
C ASN A 38 -0.57 19.67 -28.94
N ASP A 39 0.66 19.88 -28.44
CA ASP A 39 1.07 20.97 -27.57
C ASP A 39 0.94 22.32 -28.27
N ILE A 40 0.39 23.30 -27.54
CA ILE A 40 0.64 24.73 -27.78
C ILE A 40 1.02 25.35 -26.45
N TYR A 41 2.30 25.70 -26.31
CA TYR A 41 2.82 26.56 -25.25
C TYR A 41 2.44 28.02 -25.53
N MET A 42 1.89 28.72 -24.55
CA MET A 42 1.96 30.18 -24.48
C MET A 42 2.22 30.63 -23.04
N ASN A 43 3.36 31.29 -22.87
CA ASN A 43 3.74 32.06 -21.70
C ASN A 43 2.88 33.31 -21.57
N SER A 44 2.41 33.64 -20.36
CA SER A 44 2.24 35.02 -19.92
C SER A 44 2.23 35.09 -18.40
N GLU A 45 3.23 35.78 -17.86
CA GLU A 45 3.23 36.33 -16.50
C GLU A 45 2.14 37.39 -16.36
N THR A 46 1.34 37.32 -15.33
CA THR A 46 0.65 38.51 -14.76
C THR A 46 0.22 38.26 -13.31
N GLU A 47 0.38 39.32 -12.55
CA GLU A 47 0.20 39.49 -11.11
C GLU A 47 -1.16 39.04 -10.55
N SER A 48 -1.10 38.55 -9.29
CA SER A 48 -2.24 38.08 -8.52
C SER A 48 -3.08 39.23 -7.95
N THR A 49 -4.31 39.33 -8.42
CA THR A 49 -5.40 39.90 -7.64
C THR A 49 -6.40 38.80 -7.32
N ASN A 50 -6.70 38.64 -6.02
CA ASN A 50 -7.72 37.71 -5.51
C ASN A 50 -9.12 38.10 -6.01
N MET A 51 -9.48 37.71 -7.22
CA MET A 51 -10.86 37.59 -7.67
C MET A 51 -11.19 36.12 -7.86
N GLU A 52 -12.24 35.63 -7.19
CA GLU A 52 -12.78 34.30 -7.46
C GLU A 52 -13.03 34.19 -8.98
N ARG A 53 -12.23 33.35 -9.65
CA ARG A 53 -12.46 33.04 -11.06
C ARG A 53 -13.86 32.43 -11.20
N PRO A 54 -14.67 32.87 -12.18
CA PRO A 54 -15.89 32.13 -12.53
C PRO A 54 -15.50 30.70 -12.88
N ILE A 55 -16.21 29.71 -12.32
CA ILE A 55 -16.02 28.29 -12.62
C ILE A 55 -16.25 28.10 -14.12
N THR A 56 -15.19 27.78 -14.88
CA THR A 56 -15.29 27.49 -16.30
C THR A 56 -15.77 26.05 -16.52
N VAL A 57 -16.28 25.72 -17.70
CA VAL A 57 -16.67 24.34 -18.07
C VAL A 57 -15.50 23.36 -17.88
N GLN A 58 -14.26 23.83 -18.07
CA GLN A 58 -13.04 23.06 -17.89
C GLN A 58 -12.76 22.71 -16.40
N ASP A 59 -13.21 23.58 -15.47
CA ASP A 59 -13.11 23.35 -14.02
C ASP A 59 -14.14 22.34 -13.51
N GLN A 60 -15.04 21.87 -14.37
CA GLN A 60 -16.09 20.90 -14.02
C GLN A 60 -15.74 19.47 -14.43
N VAL A 61 -14.63 19.25 -15.13
CA VAL A 61 -14.18 17.92 -15.53
C VAL A 61 -13.39 17.27 -14.40
N SER A 62 -13.94 16.24 -13.80
CA SER A 62 -13.27 15.40 -12.83
C SER A 62 -13.83 13.98 -12.88
N LEU A 63 -13.23 13.05 -12.12
CA LEU A 63 -13.68 11.64 -12.05
C LEU A 63 -15.15 11.49 -11.64
N ILE A 64 -15.66 12.46 -10.89
CA ILE A 64 -17.06 12.52 -10.43
C ILE A 64 -17.79 13.75 -10.98
N GLY A 65 -17.36 14.27 -12.14
CA GLY A 65 -17.96 15.41 -12.83
C GLY A 65 -17.91 16.69 -11.98
N VAL A 66 -18.97 17.46 -12.04
CA VAL A 66 -19.09 18.75 -11.32
C VAL A 66 -18.90 18.68 -9.81
N TYR A 67 -18.99 17.49 -9.22
CA TYR A 67 -18.81 17.28 -7.78
C TYR A 67 -17.33 17.22 -7.36
N GLY A 68 -16.38 17.10 -8.31
CA GLY A 68 -14.96 16.92 -8.00
C GLY A 68 -14.35 18.05 -7.21
N SER A 69 -14.55 19.30 -7.65
CA SER A 69 -14.05 20.49 -6.95
C SER A 69 -14.63 20.63 -5.54
N TRP A 70 -15.93 20.33 -5.38
CA TRP A 70 -16.56 20.29 -4.07
C TRP A 70 -15.93 19.21 -3.18
N ALA A 71 -15.79 17.98 -3.69
CA ALA A 71 -15.19 16.86 -2.93
C ALA A 71 -13.74 17.16 -2.53
N ALA A 72 -12.93 17.70 -3.44
CA ALA A 72 -11.56 18.13 -3.14
C ALA A 72 -11.51 19.24 -2.09
N GLY A 73 -12.54 20.09 -2.04
CA GLY A 73 -12.68 21.12 -1.01
C GLY A 73 -12.96 20.58 0.39
N LEU A 74 -13.50 19.36 0.52
CA LEU A 74 -13.75 18.74 1.81
C LEU A 74 -12.46 18.32 2.53
N SER A 75 -11.44 17.87 1.80
CA SER A 75 -10.12 17.55 2.36
C SER A 75 -9.23 18.78 2.60
N GLY A 76 -9.76 19.96 2.32
CA GLY A 76 -9.27 21.22 2.84
C GLY A 76 -8.54 22.11 1.84
N LYS A 77 -8.98 23.39 1.83
CA LYS A 77 -8.18 24.54 1.40
C LYS A 77 -7.02 24.82 2.37
N ASN A 78 -6.98 24.14 3.51
CA ASN A 78 -6.04 24.34 4.61
C ASN A 78 -5.26 23.04 4.86
N LEU A 79 -4.12 23.15 5.54
CA LEU A 79 -3.37 21.98 6.01
C LEU A 79 -4.28 21.01 6.78
N PRO A 80 -4.11 19.68 6.61
CA PRO A 80 -4.80 18.67 7.41
C PRO A 80 -4.73 18.99 8.90
N ARG A 81 -5.76 18.61 9.66
CA ARG A 81 -5.91 19.05 11.07
C ARG A 81 -4.74 18.64 11.96
N LEU A 82 -4.08 17.54 11.64
CA LEU A 82 -2.95 17.01 12.39
C LEU A 82 -1.62 17.12 11.62
N SER A 83 -1.57 17.94 10.57
CA SER A 83 -0.31 18.23 9.89
C SER A 83 0.73 18.81 10.83
N PHE A 84 1.94 18.22 10.87
CA PHE A 84 3.04 18.78 11.64
C PHE A 84 3.45 20.19 11.17
N ARG A 85 3.15 20.55 9.93
CA ARG A 85 3.43 21.86 9.32
C ARG A 85 2.61 23.00 9.94
N ARG A 86 1.53 22.69 10.64
CA ARG A 86 0.70 23.70 11.35
C ARG A 86 1.47 24.37 12.47
N LYS A 87 1.19 25.67 12.70
CA LYS A 87 1.93 26.53 13.64
C LYS A 87 1.74 26.14 15.11
N GLU A 88 0.63 25.50 15.45
CA GLU A 88 0.35 25.05 16.81
C GLU A 88 1.30 23.95 17.30
N TRP A 89 1.82 23.12 16.41
CA TRP A 89 2.80 22.09 16.76
C TRP A 89 4.19 22.70 16.87
N LYS A 90 4.75 22.73 18.08
CA LYS A 90 6.07 23.32 18.34
C LYS A 90 7.22 22.35 18.13
N ASP A 91 6.98 21.06 18.38
CA ASP A 91 7.97 20.01 18.28
C ASP A 91 7.33 18.64 17.97
N VAL A 92 8.18 17.68 17.61
CA VAL A 92 7.76 16.31 17.27
C VAL A 92 7.16 15.59 18.47
N LYS A 93 7.62 15.88 19.71
CA LYS A 93 7.18 15.17 20.94
C LYS A 93 5.73 15.51 21.27
N SER A 94 5.30 16.75 21.07
CA SER A 94 3.92 17.16 21.30
C SER A 94 2.97 16.71 20.20
N TRP A 95 3.46 16.62 18.96
CA TRP A 95 2.65 16.28 17.78
C TRP A 95 2.44 14.79 17.58
N LYS A 96 3.55 14.03 17.53
CA LYS A 96 3.54 12.62 17.07
C LYS A 96 2.57 11.73 17.84
N PRO A 97 2.48 11.76 19.18
CA PRO A 97 1.53 10.91 19.90
C PRO A 97 0.08 11.14 19.50
N VAL A 98 -0.33 12.42 19.36
CA VAL A 98 -1.70 12.80 19.01
C VAL A 98 -2.04 12.36 17.58
N ALA A 99 -1.11 12.59 16.64
CA ALA A 99 -1.33 12.22 15.25
C ALA A 99 -1.33 10.70 15.05
N LYS A 100 -0.45 9.96 15.76
CA LYS A 100 -0.44 8.47 15.75
C LYS A 100 -1.72 7.89 16.34
N GLU A 101 -2.16 8.36 17.49
CA GLU A 101 -3.42 7.93 18.12
C GLU A 101 -4.59 8.08 17.14
N ARG A 102 -4.70 9.25 16.50
CA ARG A 102 -5.74 9.50 15.52
C ARG A 102 -5.64 8.59 14.29
N LEU A 103 -4.44 8.35 13.78
CA LEU A 103 -4.26 7.39 12.69
C LEU A 103 -4.77 6.00 13.09
N PHE A 104 -4.40 5.48 14.25
CA PHE A 104 -4.86 4.19 14.73
C PHE A 104 -6.38 4.11 14.90
N GLU A 105 -7.01 5.19 15.39
CA GLU A 105 -8.48 5.28 15.45
C GLU A 105 -9.16 5.23 14.07
N ARG A 106 -8.47 5.69 13.01
CA ARG A 106 -9.03 5.71 11.64
C ARG A 106 -8.81 4.42 10.90
N VAL A 107 -7.64 3.81 11.03
CA VAL A 107 -7.34 2.55 10.33
C VAL A 107 -8.02 1.35 10.97
N VAL A 108 -8.27 1.39 12.28
CA VAL A 108 -8.92 0.34 13.08
C VAL A 108 -8.29 -1.04 12.81
N MET A 109 -7.09 -1.23 13.36
CA MET A 109 -6.38 -2.50 13.20
C MET A 109 -7.15 -3.65 13.86
N PRO A 110 -7.35 -4.79 13.19
CA PRO A 110 -7.91 -5.97 13.83
C PRO A 110 -6.94 -6.51 14.89
N GLU A 111 -7.49 -7.15 15.91
CA GLU A 111 -6.69 -7.82 16.93
C GLU A 111 -5.99 -9.06 16.34
N THR A 112 -4.68 -9.15 16.53
CA THR A 112 -3.86 -10.29 16.08
C THR A 112 -3.59 -11.31 17.20
N GLY A 113 -4.02 -11.00 18.42
CA GLY A 113 -3.77 -11.85 19.59
C GLY A 113 -2.32 -11.84 20.04
N LYS A 114 -1.87 -12.96 20.61
CA LYS A 114 -0.46 -13.15 20.97
C LYS A 114 0.37 -13.41 19.72
N SER A 115 1.68 -13.11 19.80
CA SER A 115 2.61 -13.49 18.73
C SER A 115 2.45 -14.97 18.37
N PRO A 116 2.19 -15.31 17.10
CA PRO A 116 1.91 -16.68 16.70
C PRO A 116 3.16 -17.56 16.78
N GLU A 117 2.94 -18.86 16.95
CA GLU A 117 4.00 -19.86 16.74
C GLU A 117 4.37 -19.92 15.26
N VAL A 118 5.66 -19.78 14.97
CA VAL A 118 6.19 -19.83 13.59
C VAL A 118 6.67 -21.24 13.29
N GLN A 119 6.07 -21.87 12.28
CA GLN A 119 6.50 -23.14 11.73
C GLN A 119 7.53 -22.93 10.64
N GLN A 120 8.70 -23.54 10.74
CA GLN A 120 9.65 -23.63 9.64
C GLN A 120 9.29 -24.85 8.79
N LEU A 121 8.75 -24.60 7.58
CA LEU A 121 8.32 -25.66 6.67
C LEU A 121 9.51 -26.28 5.96
N LYS A 122 10.45 -25.44 5.49
CA LYS A 122 11.68 -25.86 4.80
C LYS A 122 12.84 -24.95 5.16
N SER A 123 14.04 -25.48 5.03
CA SER A 123 15.30 -24.73 5.14
C SER A 123 16.34 -25.31 4.19
N TYR A 124 16.93 -24.45 3.35
CA TYR A 124 17.88 -24.88 2.33
C TYR A 124 18.76 -23.69 1.89
N THR A 125 19.73 -23.98 1.04
CA THR A 125 20.57 -22.97 0.42
C THR A 125 20.31 -22.93 -1.08
N PHE A 126 20.09 -21.72 -1.60
CA PHE A 126 19.96 -21.47 -3.03
C PHE A 126 20.62 -20.15 -3.40
N ASP A 127 21.39 -20.11 -4.45
CA ASP A 127 22.00 -18.94 -5.06
C ASP A 127 22.73 -18.03 -4.03
N GLY A 128 23.54 -18.67 -3.17
CA GLY A 128 24.33 -17.99 -2.13
C GLY A 128 23.54 -17.52 -0.91
N LEU A 129 22.24 -17.81 -0.84
CA LEU A 129 21.37 -17.46 0.28
C LEU A 129 20.94 -18.69 1.06
N HIS A 130 20.88 -18.55 2.38
CA HIS A 130 20.11 -19.44 3.25
C HIS A 130 18.65 -18.98 3.22
N ILE A 131 17.74 -19.91 2.91
CA ILE A 131 16.32 -19.67 2.71
C ILE A 131 15.53 -20.51 3.69
N GLU A 132 14.56 -19.90 4.36
CA GLU A 132 13.56 -20.60 5.17
C GLU A 132 12.17 -20.28 4.65
N GLU A 133 11.37 -21.32 4.40
CA GLU A 133 9.93 -21.19 4.17
C GLU A 133 9.22 -21.30 5.52
N LEU A 134 8.52 -20.24 5.90
CA LEU A 134 7.88 -20.09 7.19
C LEU A 134 6.36 -20.03 7.05
N ARG A 135 5.65 -20.43 8.10
CA ARG A 135 4.19 -20.35 8.20
C ARG A 135 3.76 -20.00 9.61
N TRP A 136 2.73 -19.16 9.74
CA TRP A 136 2.05 -18.90 11.01
C TRP A 136 0.56 -18.64 10.82
N GLN A 137 -0.23 -18.80 11.90
CA GLN A 137 -1.66 -18.57 11.89
C GLN A 137 -2.02 -17.35 12.74
N LEU A 138 -2.77 -16.42 12.15
CA LEU A 138 -3.45 -15.35 12.86
C LEU A 138 -4.81 -15.80 13.39
N PRO A 139 -5.44 -15.09 14.36
CA PRO A 139 -6.78 -15.43 14.84
C PRO A 139 -7.87 -15.45 13.76
N TYR A 140 -7.59 -14.89 12.58
CA TYR A 140 -8.52 -14.78 11.47
C TYR A 140 -7.86 -15.19 10.14
N GLY A 141 -8.72 -15.60 9.22
CA GLY A 141 -8.33 -15.93 7.85
C GLY A 141 -7.48 -17.20 7.75
N ARG A 142 -6.74 -17.30 6.66
CA ARG A 142 -5.87 -18.44 6.35
C ARG A 142 -4.48 -18.26 6.94
N PRO A 143 -3.67 -19.32 7.07
CA PRO A 143 -2.27 -19.19 7.47
C PRO A 143 -1.51 -18.24 6.55
N THR A 144 -0.54 -17.53 7.11
CA THR A 144 0.39 -16.66 6.38
C THR A 144 1.65 -17.44 6.05
N ASP A 145 2.00 -17.54 4.77
CA ASP A 145 3.29 -18.04 4.33
C ASP A 145 4.28 -16.89 4.19
N ALA A 146 5.55 -17.17 4.47
CA ALA A 146 6.61 -16.18 4.37
C ALA A 146 7.93 -16.83 3.95
N ILE A 147 8.80 -16.00 3.37
CA ILE A 147 10.18 -16.38 3.01
C ILE A 147 11.14 -15.52 3.84
N PHE A 148 12.03 -16.21 4.55
CA PHE A 148 13.16 -15.57 5.20
C PHE A 148 14.44 -15.86 4.43
N LEU A 149 15.24 -14.82 4.17
CA LEU A 149 16.46 -14.86 3.38
C LEU A 149 17.63 -14.23 4.16
N LYS A 150 18.81 -14.83 4.10
CA LYS A 150 20.05 -14.21 4.54
C LYS A 150 21.25 -14.79 3.77
N PRO A 151 22.42 -14.16 3.74
CA PRO A 151 23.59 -14.75 3.13
C PRO A 151 23.91 -16.14 3.72
N ALA A 152 24.20 -17.12 2.89
CA ALA A 152 24.63 -18.43 3.35
C ALA A 152 25.97 -18.29 4.12
N GLY A 153 26.06 -18.95 5.28
CA GLY A 153 27.26 -18.88 6.12
C GLY A 153 27.45 -17.57 6.91
N ALA A 154 26.48 -16.66 6.86
CA ALA A 154 26.54 -15.45 7.68
C ALA A 154 26.64 -15.79 9.18
N VAL A 155 27.57 -15.13 9.87
CA VAL A 155 27.83 -15.30 11.31
C VAL A 155 27.39 -14.05 12.07
N GLY A 156 26.78 -14.24 13.23
CA GLY A 156 26.31 -13.15 14.08
C GLY A 156 24.95 -12.58 13.66
N LYS A 157 24.60 -11.44 14.23
CA LYS A 157 23.32 -10.75 13.96
C LYS A 157 23.46 -9.81 12.77
N LEU A 158 22.54 -9.92 11.83
CA LEU A 158 22.45 -9.07 10.65
C LEU A 158 21.42 -7.96 10.85
N PRO A 159 21.55 -6.79 10.23
CA PRO A 159 20.46 -5.84 10.11
C PRO A 159 19.28 -6.52 9.36
N GLY A 160 18.05 -6.18 9.75
CA GLY A 160 16.85 -6.82 9.20
C GLY A 160 16.12 -5.92 8.20
N ILE A 161 15.51 -6.51 7.19
CA ILE A 161 14.59 -5.82 6.27
C ILE A 161 13.25 -6.54 6.28
N LEU A 162 12.18 -5.83 6.60
CA LEU A 162 10.83 -6.25 6.32
C LEU A 162 10.48 -5.79 4.90
N ALA A 163 10.43 -6.74 3.97
CA ALA A 163 10.25 -6.46 2.56
C ALA A 163 8.79 -6.69 2.15
N PHE A 164 8.16 -5.66 1.62
CA PHE A 164 6.75 -5.69 1.23
C PHE A 164 6.62 -5.93 -0.28
N HIS A 165 5.88 -6.99 -0.65
CA HIS A 165 5.55 -7.22 -2.05
C HIS A 165 4.52 -6.21 -2.56
N ASP A 166 4.54 -5.95 -3.86
CA ASP A 166 3.62 -5.05 -4.55
C ASP A 166 2.22 -5.65 -4.74
N HIS A 167 1.29 -4.80 -5.18
CA HIS A 167 -0.03 -5.24 -5.65
C HIS A 167 0.07 -5.81 -7.07
N GLY A 168 0.61 -5.07 -8.03
CA GLY A 168 0.92 -5.48 -9.41
C GLY A 168 -0.23 -6.17 -10.16
N GLY A 169 -1.50 -5.89 -9.80
CA GLY A 169 -2.66 -6.54 -10.41
C GLY A 169 -2.78 -8.05 -10.15
N ASN A 170 -1.87 -8.64 -9.37
CA ASN A 170 -1.76 -10.08 -9.21
C ASN A 170 -1.92 -10.48 -7.73
N LYS A 171 -3.11 -10.99 -7.36
CA LYS A 171 -3.41 -11.47 -6.00
C LYS A 171 -3.14 -12.96 -5.81
N TYR A 172 -2.94 -13.70 -6.89
CA TYR A 172 -2.61 -15.11 -6.80
C TYR A 172 -1.23 -15.34 -6.18
N PHE A 173 -0.28 -14.43 -6.42
CA PHE A 173 1.07 -14.45 -5.87
C PHE A 173 1.29 -13.31 -4.85
N GLY A 174 2.22 -13.53 -3.92
CA GLY A 174 2.64 -12.59 -2.90
C GLY A 174 4.15 -12.53 -2.80
N THR A 175 4.75 -13.26 -1.84
CA THR A 175 6.21 -13.32 -1.61
C THR A 175 7.01 -13.59 -2.87
N ARG A 176 6.52 -14.47 -3.76
CA ARG A 176 7.20 -14.86 -5.01
C ARG A 176 7.39 -13.74 -6.02
N LYS A 177 6.67 -12.63 -5.89
CA LYS A 177 6.86 -11.44 -6.74
C LYS A 177 8.25 -10.82 -6.56
N ILE A 178 8.76 -10.87 -5.34
CA ILE A 178 10.01 -10.20 -4.95
C ILE A 178 11.07 -11.16 -4.41
N THR A 179 10.78 -12.47 -4.41
CA THR A 179 11.74 -13.51 -4.03
C THR A 179 11.94 -14.53 -5.14
N LYS A 180 13.15 -15.10 -5.18
CA LYS A 180 13.48 -16.26 -6.00
C LYS A 180 14.11 -17.34 -5.12
N THR A 181 13.42 -18.47 -4.99
CA THR A 181 13.78 -19.53 -4.04
C THR A 181 14.24 -20.83 -4.72
N SER A 182 14.14 -20.90 -6.06
CA SER A 182 14.61 -22.02 -6.88
C SER A 182 14.98 -21.56 -8.29
N ALA A 183 15.63 -22.45 -9.04
CA ALA A 183 15.90 -22.22 -10.46
C ALA A 183 14.62 -22.29 -11.31
N ASP A 184 13.66 -23.11 -10.88
CA ASP A 184 12.35 -23.27 -11.52
C ASP A 184 11.39 -22.20 -10.97
N GLN A 185 11.22 -21.13 -11.74
CA GLN A 185 10.37 -20.03 -11.41
C GLN A 185 9.14 -20.00 -12.33
N HIS A 186 7.96 -19.79 -11.73
CA HIS A 186 6.72 -19.69 -12.48
C HIS A 186 6.81 -18.60 -13.57
N PRO A 187 6.38 -18.86 -14.82
CA PRO A 187 6.51 -17.90 -15.93
C PRO A 187 5.96 -16.50 -15.61
N LEU A 188 4.73 -16.43 -15.04
CA LEU A 188 4.13 -15.15 -14.67
C LEU A 188 4.94 -14.38 -13.62
N MET A 189 5.70 -15.05 -12.76
CA MET A 189 6.57 -14.37 -11.79
C MET A 189 7.87 -13.90 -12.41
N LYS A 190 8.39 -14.61 -13.39
CA LYS A 190 9.51 -14.15 -14.20
C LYS A 190 9.13 -12.89 -14.99
N ASP A 191 7.98 -12.91 -15.67
CA ASP A 191 7.45 -11.75 -16.40
C ASP A 191 7.17 -10.56 -15.47
N HIS A 192 6.61 -10.83 -14.28
CA HIS A 192 6.36 -9.82 -13.26
C HIS A 192 7.65 -9.15 -12.76
N GLN A 193 8.69 -9.95 -12.48
CA GLN A 193 10.00 -9.43 -12.08
C GLN A 193 10.68 -8.66 -13.21
N GLU A 194 10.54 -9.11 -14.46
CA GLU A 194 11.06 -8.38 -15.62
C GLU A 194 10.39 -7.02 -15.76
N HIS A 195 9.06 -6.96 -15.64
CA HIS A 195 8.27 -5.75 -15.82
C HIS A 195 8.52 -4.69 -14.72
N TYR A 196 8.54 -5.11 -13.47
CA TYR A 196 8.58 -4.17 -12.33
C TYR A 196 9.97 -4.00 -11.71
N TYR A 197 10.86 -4.97 -11.87
CA TYR A 197 12.11 -5.06 -11.10
C TYR A 197 13.35 -5.33 -11.98
N GLU A 198 13.22 -5.17 -13.28
CA GLU A 198 14.32 -5.44 -14.24
C GLU A 198 14.87 -6.88 -14.09
N GLY A 199 13.97 -7.87 -14.03
CA GLY A 199 14.28 -9.29 -13.88
C GLY A 199 14.83 -9.70 -12.51
N ARG A 200 14.81 -8.82 -11.50
CA ARG A 200 15.42 -9.05 -10.18
C ARG A 200 14.39 -9.39 -9.12
N ALA A 201 14.66 -10.41 -8.31
CA ALA A 201 14.01 -10.61 -7.03
C ALA A 201 14.68 -9.70 -5.99
N TRP A 202 14.24 -8.46 -5.85
CA TRP A 202 14.94 -7.44 -5.06
C TRP A 202 15.17 -7.82 -3.59
N ALA A 203 14.30 -8.67 -3.01
CA ALA A 203 14.49 -9.18 -1.66
C ALA A 203 15.73 -10.10 -1.57
N ASN A 204 16.03 -10.86 -2.63
CA ASN A 204 17.26 -11.65 -2.72
C ASN A 204 18.49 -10.75 -2.88
N GLU A 205 18.38 -9.69 -3.68
CA GLU A 205 19.49 -8.78 -3.93
C GLU A 205 19.94 -8.08 -2.63
N ILE A 206 19.00 -7.56 -1.85
CA ILE A 206 19.35 -6.93 -0.57
C ILE A 206 19.83 -7.96 0.46
N ALA A 207 19.30 -9.19 0.44
CA ALA A 207 19.80 -10.26 1.30
C ALA A 207 21.28 -10.57 0.99
N ARG A 208 21.67 -10.68 -0.29
CA ARG A 208 23.09 -10.88 -0.69
C ARG A 208 23.99 -9.73 -0.24
N ARG A 209 23.42 -8.55 -0.06
CA ARG A 209 24.14 -7.37 0.43
C ARG A 209 24.40 -7.41 1.96
N GLY A 210 23.98 -8.49 2.63
CA GLY A 210 24.30 -8.74 4.05
C GLY A 210 23.16 -8.44 5.01
N TYR A 211 21.93 -8.51 4.55
CA TYR A 211 20.73 -8.33 5.36
C TYR A 211 20.01 -9.65 5.62
N ALA A 212 19.31 -9.72 6.75
CA ALA A 212 18.29 -10.73 7.02
C ALA A 212 16.94 -10.16 6.55
N VAL A 213 16.29 -10.80 5.59
CA VAL A 213 15.10 -10.28 4.93
C VAL A 213 13.91 -11.18 5.21
N LEU A 214 12.80 -10.63 5.67
CA LEU A 214 11.52 -11.32 5.80
C LEU A 214 10.52 -10.75 4.80
N VAL A 215 9.93 -11.64 4.01
CA VAL A 215 8.84 -11.34 3.07
C VAL A 215 7.65 -12.20 3.46
N SER A 216 6.53 -11.61 3.85
CA SER A 216 5.29 -12.31 4.16
C SER A 216 4.21 -12.03 3.13
N ASP A 217 3.37 -13.03 2.86
CA ASP A 217 2.12 -12.78 2.15
C ASP A 217 1.20 -11.92 3.00
N ALA A 218 0.49 -10.98 2.38
CA ALA A 218 -0.48 -10.12 3.03
C ALA A 218 -1.89 -10.39 2.51
N PHE A 219 -2.92 -10.16 3.31
CA PHE A 219 -4.31 -10.23 2.84
C PHE A 219 -4.57 -9.22 1.71
N PRO A 220 -5.13 -9.61 0.54
CA PRO A 220 -5.62 -10.92 0.15
C PRO A 220 -4.72 -11.56 -0.95
N PHE A 221 -3.43 -11.72 -0.69
CA PHE A 221 -2.47 -12.25 -1.66
C PHE A 221 -2.00 -13.65 -1.28
N ALA A 222 -1.72 -14.48 -2.29
CA ALA A 222 -1.12 -15.81 -2.20
C ALA A 222 -1.75 -16.69 -1.11
N SER A 223 -1.01 -17.07 -0.06
CA SER A 223 -1.53 -17.90 1.04
C SER A 223 -2.69 -17.23 1.79
N ARG A 224 -2.76 -15.91 1.75
CA ARG A 224 -3.82 -15.10 2.38
C ARG A 224 -4.97 -14.75 1.43
N ARG A 225 -4.94 -15.25 0.18
CA ARG A 225 -5.97 -14.94 -0.83
C ARG A 225 -7.34 -15.51 -0.45
N VAL A 226 -8.38 -14.90 -1.00
CA VAL A 226 -9.73 -15.43 -0.92
C VAL A 226 -9.82 -16.68 -1.79
N MET A 227 -10.17 -17.82 -1.19
CA MET A 227 -10.31 -19.09 -1.92
C MET A 227 -11.72 -19.25 -2.45
N MET A 228 -11.85 -19.84 -3.64
CA MET A 228 -13.14 -20.03 -4.29
C MET A 228 -14.06 -20.94 -3.47
N GLN A 229 -13.51 -21.94 -2.77
CA GLN A 229 -14.31 -22.81 -1.89
C GLN A 229 -15.05 -22.03 -0.79
N ASP A 230 -14.52 -20.90 -0.34
CA ASP A 230 -15.05 -20.08 0.75
C ASP A 230 -16.03 -18.97 0.26
N VAL A 231 -16.20 -18.83 -1.07
CA VAL A 231 -17.06 -17.81 -1.70
C VAL A 231 -18.42 -18.38 -2.07
N PRO A 232 -19.56 -17.65 -1.89
CA PRO A 232 -20.86 -18.09 -2.38
C PRO A 232 -20.87 -18.41 -3.89
N VAL A 233 -21.56 -19.50 -4.27
CA VAL A 233 -21.53 -20.02 -5.65
C VAL A 233 -21.83 -18.97 -6.72
N HIS A 234 -22.81 -18.08 -6.48
CA HIS A 234 -23.21 -17.04 -7.43
C HIS A 234 -22.17 -15.93 -7.63
N LEU A 235 -21.13 -15.87 -6.78
CA LEU A 235 -20.02 -14.90 -6.90
C LEU A 235 -18.75 -15.52 -7.46
N LYS A 236 -18.68 -16.86 -7.61
CA LYS A 236 -17.46 -17.57 -8.07
C LYS A 236 -17.17 -17.38 -9.56
N GLN A 237 -18.14 -17.02 -10.36
CA GLN A 237 -18.01 -16.92 -11.83
C GLN A 237 -17.48 -18.21 -12.49
N GLY A 238 -17.81 -19.39 -11.90
CA GLY A 238 -17.36 -20.69 -12.39
C GLY A 238 -15.93 -21.08 -12.00
N LEU A 239 -15.21 -20.23 -11.26
CA LEU A 239 -13.85 -20.55 -10.80
C LEU A 239 -13.85 -21.57 -9.67
N THR A 240 -12.78 -22.38 -9.62
CA THR A 240 -12.49 -23.37 -8.56
C THR A 240 -11.07 -23.16 -8.03
N ASP A 241 -10.75 -23.84 -6.91
CA ASP A 241 -9.38 -23.83 -6.36
C ASP A 241 -8.62 -25.13 -6.74
N ASP A 242 -9.23 -25.99 -7.58
CA ASP A 242 -8.73 -27.34 -7.87
C ASP A 242 -7.55 -27.35 -8.83
N ASP A 243 -7.19 -26.18 -9.35
CA ASP A 243 -6.26 -26.09 -10.44
C ASP A 243 -4.86 -25.67 -9.99
N PRO A 244 -3.84 -26.35 -10.51
CA PRO A 244 -2.47 -25.90 -10.33
C PRO A 244 -2.26 -24.51 -10.93
N GLU A 245 -1.12 -23.93 -10.67
CA GLU A 245 -0.70 -22.61 -11.09
C GLU A 245 -0.56 -22.46 -12.63
N ASP A 246 -1.55 -22.96 -13.38
CA ASP A 246 -1.62 -22.73 -14.82
C ASP A 246 -1.83 -21.23 -15.08
N PRO A 247 -1.05 -20.61 -15.98
CA PRO A 247 -1.15 -19.17 -16.25
C PRO A 247 -2.55 -18.67 -16.60
N ALA A 248 -3.37 -19.46 -17.30
CA ALA A 248 -4.74 -19.08 -17.65
C ALA A 248 -5.64 -19.00 -16.40
N ASN A 249 -5.51 -19.98 -15.51
CA ASN A 249 -6.27 -20.04 -14.27
C ASN A 249 -5.83 -18.95 -13.29
N VAL A 250 -4.52 -18.69 -13.17
CA VAL A 250 -3.98 -17.58 -12.38
C VAL A 250 -4.54 -16.25 -12.88
N ASN A 251 -4.56 -16.02 -14.20
CA ASN A 251 -5.10 -14.82 -14.80
C ASN A 251 -6.63 -14.70 -14.57
N ALA A 252 -7.37 -15.78 -14.70
CA ALA A 252 -8.81 -15.81 -14.42
C ALA A 252 -9.10 -15.46 -12.95
N TYR A 253 -8.34 -16.04 -12.01
CA TYR A 253 -8.42 -15.66 -10.60
C TYR A 253 -8.10 -14.19 -10.36
N ASN A 254 -7.03 -13.67 -10.95
CA ASN A 254 -6.63 -12.26 -10.78
C ASN A 254 -7.69 -11.29 -11.33
N ASN A 255 -8.33 -11.62 -12.45
CA ASN A 255 -9.43 -10.84 -13.00
C ASN A 255 -10.64 -10.84 -12.05
N TRP A 256 -11.05 -12.00 -11.58
CA TRP A 256 -12.10 -12.12 -10.58
C TRP A 256 -11.76 -11.32 -9.31
N ALA A 257 -10.56 -11.49 -8.78
CA ALA A 257 -10.13 -10.83 -7.56
C ALA A 257 -10.07 -9.30 -7.71
N ARG A 258 -9.75 -8.77 -8.90
CA ARG A 258 -9.82 -7.34 -9.21
C ARG A 258 -11.26 -6.83 -9.16
N GLU A 259 -12.17 -7.53 -9.80
CA GLU A 259 -13.59 -7.17 -9.80
C GLU A 259 -14.23 -7.31 -8.41
N HIS A 260 -13.74 -8.25 -7.61
CA HIS A 260 -14.24 -8.53 -6.25
C HIS A 260 -13.71 -7.56 -5.18
N GLU A 261 -12.69 -6.75 -5.46
CA GLU A 261 -12.09 -5.83 -4.48
C GLU A 261 -13.10 -4.91 -3.79
N HIS A 262 -14.05 -4.36 -4.54
CA HIS A 262 -15.05 -3.47 -3.97
C HIS A 262 -15.99 -4.19 -2.97
N ILE A 263 -16.21 -5.48 -3.15
CA ILE A 263 -17.00 -6.31 -2.21
C ILE A 263 -16.18 -6.48 -0.92
N MET A 264 -14.91 -6.85 -1.04
CA MET A 264 -14.01 -6.98 0.12
C MET A 264 -13.89 -5.67 0.89
N ALA A 265 -13.68 -4.53 0.21
CA ALA A 265 -13.60 -3.22 0.85
C ALA A 265 -14.88 -2.84 1.60
N LYS A 266 -16.05 -3.02 0.96
CA LYS A 266 -17.34 -2.76 1.61
C LYS A 266 -17.56 -3.67 2.83
N SER A 267 -17.13 -4.93 2.75
CA SER A 267 -17.23 -5.86 3.88
C SER A 267 -16.38 -5.42 5.06
N LEU A 268 -15.12 -5.00 4.81
CA LEU A 268 -14.23 -4.45 5.84
C LEU A 268 -14.81 -3.17 6.46
N PHE A 269 -15.27 -2.23 5.64
CA PHE A 269 -15.91 -0.99 6.14
C PHE A 269 -17.16 -1.28 6.95
N SER A 270 -17.98 -2.25 6.53
CA SER A 270 -19.17 -2.67 7.27
C SER A 270 -18.84 -3.34 8.60
N ALA A 271 -17.68 -4.01 8.68
CA ALA A 271 -17.16 -4.59 9.91
C ALA A 271 -16.48 -3.55 10.82
N GLY A 272 -16.32 -2.31 10.38
CA GLY A 272 -15.72 -1.22 11.15
C GLY A 272 -14.20 -1.20 11.14
N THR A 273 -13.56 -1.85 10.15
CA THR A 273 -12.12 -1.79 9.92
C THR A 273 -11.79 -1.26 8.53
N THR A 274 -10.52 -1.09 8.22
CA THR A 274 -10.04 -0.67 6.90
C THR A 274 -9.00 -1.64 6.38
N TRP A 275 -8.76 -1.65 5.08
CA TRP A 275 -7.71 -2.48 4.50
C TRP A 275 -6.30 -2.09 4.99
N PRO A 276 -5.93 -0.79 5.05
CA PRO A 276 -4.66 -0.40 5.70
C PRO A 276 -4.55 -0.88 7.14
N GLY A 277 -5.65 -0.88 7.91
CA GLY A 277 -5.66 -1.44 9.27
C GLY A 277 -5.31 -2.92 9.31
N VAL A 278 -5.85 -3.72 8.37
CA VAL A 278 -5.50 -5.14 8.24
C VAL A 278 -4.02 -5.32 7.90
N PHE A 279 -3.50 -4.57 6.92
CA PHE A 279 -2.08 -4.63 6.58
C PHE A 279 -1.17 -4.28 7.76
N MET A 280 -1.47 -3.18 8.45
CA MET A 280 -0.67 -2.75 9.61
C MET A 280 -0.65 -3.82 10.71
N ALA A 281 -1.78 -4.48 10.95
CA ALA A 281 -1.88 -5.57 11.93
C ALA A 281 -1.02 -6.78 11.52
N GLU A 282 -1.13 -7.23 10.27
CA GLU A 282 -0.36 -8.37 9.74
C GLU A 282 1.13 -8.06 9.64
N ASP A 283 1.50 -6.86 9.21
CA ASP A 283 2.88 -6.39 9.11
C ASP A 283 3.54 -6.23 10.48
N SER A 284 2.78 -5.80 11.51
CA SER A 284 3.28 -5.72 12.88
C SER A 284 3.65 -7.10 13.41
N VAL A 285 2.85 -8.14 13.11
CA VAL A 285 3.18 -9.53 13.48
C VAL A 285 4.41 -10.02 12.73
N ALA A 286 4.51 -9.74 11.42
CA ALA A 286 5.71 -10.10 10.65
C ALA A 286 6.97 -9.39 11.20
N LEU A 287 6.84 -8.15 11.64
CA LEU A 287 7.91 -7.40 12.28
C LEU A 287 8.30 -7.99 13.65
N ASP A 288 7.32 -8.42 14.46
CA ASP A 288 7.57 -9.13 15.73
C ASP A 288 8.39 -10.40 15.48
N ILE A 289 8.00 -11.19 14.48
CA ILE A 289 8.71 -12.40 14.08
C ILE A 289 10.14 -12.08 13.64
N LEU A 290 10.33 -11.09 12.78
CA LEU A 290 11.67 -10.66 12.33
C LEU A 290 12.55 -10.22 13.50
N CYS A 291 12.01 -9.38 14.40
CA CYS A 291 12.74 -8.85 15.56
C CYS A 291 13.06 -9.93 16.60
N SER A 292 12.29 -10.99 16.71
CA SER A 292 12.50 -12.08 17.68
C SER A 292 13.60 -13.07 17.27
N ARG A 293 14.05 -13.01 16.02
CA ARG A 293 15.05 -13.95 15.50
C ARG A 293 16.43 -13.72 16.12
N LYS A 294 17.10 -14.81 16.45
CA LYS A 294 18.44 -14.78 17.07
C LYS A 294 19.53 -14.26 16.13
N ASP A 295 19.34 -14.39 14.84
CA ASP A 295 20.23 -13.99 13.76
C ASP A 295 19.94 -12.59 13.21
N VAL A 296 18.99 -11.86 13.82
CA VAL A 296 18.63 -10.49 13.44
C VAL A 296 18.98 -9.50 14.56
N ASP A 297 19.53 -8.37 14.19
CA ASP A 297 19.71 -7.23 15.07
C ASP A 297 18.46 -6.36 15.04
N SER A 298 17.60 -6.52 16.04
CA SER A 298 16.33 -5.79 16.15
C SER A 298 16.48 -4.28 16.35
N SER A 299 17.68 -3.78 16.63
CA SER A 299 17.98 -2.34 16.69
C SER A 299 18.25 -1.72 15.30
N ARG A 300 18.41 -2.56 14.24
CA ARG A 300 18.77 -2.16 12.88
C ARG A 300 17.79 -2.75 11.87
N ILE A 301 16.52 -2.39 11.98
CA ILE A 301 15.45 -2.87 11.08
C ILE A 301 15.10 -1.78 10.06
N GLY A 302 14.98 -2.17 8.81
CA GLY A 302 14.41 -1.36 7.73
C GLY A 302 13.16 -1.97 7.13
N CYS A 303 12.43 -1.18 6.33
CA CYS A 303 11.37 -1.68 5.48
C CYS A 303 11.37 -1.01 4.11
N ALA A 304 10.93 -1.72 3.10
CA ALA A 304 10.72 -1.18 1.75
C ALA A 304 9.69 -1.97 0.96
N GLY A 305 9.15 -1.35 -0.08
CA GLY A 305 8.34 -1.99 -1.10
C GLY A 305 7.91 -1.05 -2.20
N LEU A 306 7.61 -1.62 -3.37
CA LEU A 306 7.04 -0.93 -4.53
C LEU A 306 5.51 -0.92 -4.43
N SER A 307 4.84 0.17 -4.89
CA SER A 307 3.40 0.18 -5.12
C SER A 307 2.58 -0.14 -3.86
N GLY A 308 1.84 -1.23 -3.85
CA GLY A 308 1.18 -1.75 -2.64
C GLY A 308 2.15 -1.98 -1.47
N GLY A 309 3.40 -2.37 -1.75
CA GLY A 309 4.47 -2.43 -0.76
C GLY A 309 4.94 -1.05 -0.30
N GLY A 310 4.94 -0.05 -1.19
CA GLY A 310 5.17 1.36 -0.86
C GLY A 310 4.08 1.89 0.08
N MET A 311 2.81 1.56 -0.19
CA MET A 311 1.69 1.90 0.69
C MET A 311 1.87 1.28 2.09
N ARG A 312 2.25 0.00 2.18
CA ARG A 312 2.55 -0.67 3.47
C ARG A 312 3.72 0.01 4.17
N THR A 313 4.73 0.49 3.43
CA THR A 313 5.82 1.30 3.98
C THR A 313 5.30 2.62 4.55
N VAL A 314 4.36 3.30 3.89
CA VAL A 314 3.75 4.55 4.40
C VAL A 314 3.05 4.30 5.72
N PHE A 315 2.18 3.31 5.80
CA PHE A 315 1.38 3.06 7.01
C PHE A 315 2.20 2.40 8.12
N THR A 316 2.80 1.23 7.87
CA THR A 316 3.55 0.48 8.89
C THR A 316 4.89 1.16 9.20
N GLY A 317 5.67 1.50 8.16
CA GLY A 317 6.96 2.19 8.32
C GLY A 317 6.83 3.59 8.90
N GLY A 318 5.70 4.28 8.67
CA GLY A 318 5.40 5.60 9.24
C GLY A 318 5.23 5.58 10.75
N VAL A 319 4.72 4.49 11.34
CA VAL A 319 4.32 4.49 12.75
C VAL A 319 5.13 3.55 13.66
N ASP A 320 5.72 2.48 13.14
CA ASP A 320 6.44 1.53 13.98
C ASP A 320 7.90 1.97 14.19
N GLU A 321 8.23 2.35 15.42
CA GLU A 321 9.54 2.90 15.77
C GLU A 321 10.68 1.87 15.79
N ARG A 322 10.36 0.58 15.70
CA ARG A 322 11.36 -0.47 15.51
C ARG A 322 11.98 -0.40 14.11
N ILE A 323 11.24 0.13 13.13
CA ILE A 323 11.73 0.36 11.77
C ILE A 323 12.58 1.63 11.75
N LYS A 324 13.91 1.46 11.72
CA LYS A 324 14.88 2.56 11.81
C LYS A 324 15.11 3.27 10.47
N CYS A 325 14.88 2.58 9.36
CA CYS A 325 15.02 3.15 8.02
C CYS A 325 13.89 2.66 7.11
N ALA A 326 13.28 3.54 6.33
CA ALA A 326 12.19 3.18 5.42
C ALA A 326 12.42 3.71 4.01
N VAL A 327 12.09 2.90 3.01
CA VAL A 327 12.14 3.28 1.59
C VAL A 327 10.77 3.00 0.94
N CYS A 328 10.04 4.06 0.64
CA CYS A 328 8.76 3.99 -0.07
C CYS A 328 8.99 4.14 -1.57
N VAL A 329 8.60 3.15 -2.35
CA VAL A 329 8.80 3.15 -3.81
C VAL A 329 7.47 3.15 -4.53
N GLY A 330 7.28 4.08 -5.49
CA GLY A 330 6.10 4.12 -6.35
C GLY A 330 4.77 4.21 -5.59
N PHE A 331 4.76 4.89 -4.44
CA PHE A 331 3.54 5.18 -3.69
C PHE A 331 3.72 6.46 -2.85
N MET A 332 3.88 7.61 -3.49
CA MET A 332 3.88 8.86 -2.75
C MET A 332 3.19 9.96 -3.55
N THR A 333 2.00 10.30 -3.13
CA THR A 333 1.13 11.34 -3.67
C THR A 333 0.28 11.94 -2.54
N THR A 334 -0.75 12.71 -2.88
CA THR A 334 -1.71 13.28 -1.93
C THR A 334 -3.11 12.68 -2.12
N TRP A 335 -3.97 12.77 -1.10
CA TRP A 335 -5.39 12.41 -1.24
C TRP A 335 -6.10 13.22 -2.33
N ARG A 336 -5.63 14.45 -2.57
CA ARG A 336 -6.19 15.32 -3.60
C ARG A 336 -6.05 14.71 -5.00
N ASP A 337 -4.92 14.05 -5.29
CA ASP A 337 -4.70 13.34 -6.55
C ASP A 337 -5.77 12.25 -6.78
N PHE A 338 -6.07 11.50 -5.72
CA PHE A 338 -7.11 10.47 -5.80
C PHE A 338 -8.50 11.05 -6.00
N VAL A 339 -8.84 12.14 -5.33
CA VAL A 339 -10.16 12.76 -5.48
C VAL A 339 -10.39 13.30 -6.89
N LEU A 340 -9.37 13.93 -7.48
CA LEU A 340 -9.52 14.68 -8.74
C LEU A 340 -9.12 13.86 -9.97
N ASN A 341 -8.06 13.03 -9.87
CA ASN A 341 -7.37 12.56 -11.05
C ASN A 341 -7.25 11.04 -11.15
N LYS A 342 -6.97 10.33 -10.05
CA LYS A 342 -6.38 8.98 -10.11
C LYS A 342 -7.11 7.89 -9.31
N SER A 343 -8.24 8.12 -8.66
CA SER A 343 -8.92 7.06 -7.90
C SER A 343 -9.32 5.84 -8.74
N PHE A 344 -9.54 6.01 -10.04
CA PHE A 344 -9.89 4.92 -10.95
C PHE A 344 -8.71 3.96 -11.25
N THR A 345 -7.46 4.40 -11.05
CA THR A 345 -6.27 3.58 -11.27
C THR A 345 -5.91 2.74 -10.04
N HIS A 346 -6.46 3.08 -8.87
CA HIS A 346 -6.05 2.51 -7.60
C HIS A 346 -6.98 1.41 -7.11
N THR A 347 -6.36 0.47 -6.41
CA THR A 347 -7.02 -0.56 -5.62
C THR A 347 -7.83 0.05 -4.46
N TRP A 348 -8.89 -0.61 -4.05
CA TRP A 348 -9.65 -0.27 -2.84
C TRP A 348 -8.86 -0.38 -1.54
N MET A 349 -7.67 -0.95 -1.59
CA MET A 349 -6.80 -1.18 -0.42
C MET A 349 -6.20 0.10 0.17
N THR A 350 -6.27 1.25 -0.53
CA THR A 350 -5.65 2.51 -0.11
C THR A 350 -6.53 3.38 0.78
N TYR A 351 -7.85 3.15 0.78
CA TYR A 351 -8.81 4.11 1.32
C TYR A 351 -9.07 3.93 2.81
N VAL A 352 -8.97 5.04 3.56
CA VAL A 352 -9.32 5.13 4.98
C VAL A 352 -10.29 6.30 5.16
N PRO A 353 -11.59 6.05 5.38
CA PRO A 353 -12.56 7.12 5.59
C PRO A 353 -12.16 8.08 6.70
N LEU A 354 -12.42 9.38 6.52
CA LEU A 354 -12.12 10.50 7.43
C LEU A 354 -10.64 10.87 7.57
N LEU A 355 -9.69 9.99 7.25
CA LEU A 355 -8.25 10.24 7.40
C LEU A 355 -7.75 11.42 6.54
N PRO A 356 -8.24 11.64 5.30
CA PRO A 356 -7.80 12.77 4.46
C PRO A 356 -7.92 14.14 5.10
N ASN A 357 -8.87 14.34 6.02
CA ASN A 357 -9.03 15.61 6.74
C ASN A 357 -8.03 15.79 7.90
N GLU A 358 -7.35 14.73 8.30
CA GLU A 358 -6.51 14.71 9.49
C GLU A 358 -5.03 14.57 9.15
N LEU A 359 -4.69 13.69 8.20
CA LEU A 359 -3.33 13.43 7.72
C LEU A 359 -3.36 13.09 6.24
N ASP A 360 -2.42 13.61 5.45
CA ASP A 360 -2.18 13.18 4.09
C ASP A 360 -1.15 12.02 4.04
N PHE A 361 -1.02 11.30 2.92
CA PHE A 361 -0.05 10.21 2.79
C PHE A 361 1.38 10.61 3.17
N PRO A 362 1.93 11.75 2.68
CA PRO A 362 3.25 12.18 3.11
C PRO A 362 3.32 12.50 4.60
N GLU A 363 2.22 12.94 5.23
CA GLU A 363 2.18 13.20 6.67
C GLU A 363 2.11 11.91 7.50
N ILE A 364 1.46 10.86 6.98
CA ILE A 364 1.47 9.53 7.60
C ILE A 364 2.89 8.96 7.59
N LEU A 365 3.59 8.99 6.44
CA LEU A 365 5.00 8.59 6.39
C LEU A 365 5.87 9.52 7.25
N GLY A 366 5.54 10.81 7.30
CA GLY A 366 6.22 11.82 8.12
C GLY A 366 6.12 11.59 9.63
N LEU A 367 5.16 10.78 10.11
CA LEU A 367 5.07 10.41 11.54
C LEU A 367 6.33 9.74 12.08
N ARG A 368 7.16 9.16 11.22
CA ARG A 368 8.41 8.53 11.62
C ARG A 368 9.57 9.50 11.89
N VAL A 369 9.42 10.79 11.57
CA VAL A 369 10.46 11.80 11.82
C VAL A 369 10.98 11.74 13.27
N PRO A 370 12.28 11.82 13.55
CA PRO A 370 13.41 12.07 12.66
C PRO A 370 14.13 10.79 12.16
N LEU A 371 13.43 9.70 11.93
CA LEU A 371 14.04 8.47 11.41
C LEU A 371 14.28 8.56 9.91
N PRO A 372 15.38 7.99 9.37
CA PRO A 372 15.73 8.04 7.96
C PRO A 372 14.62 7.51 7.04
N THR A 373 14.26 8.31 6.04
CA THR A 373 13.18 8.03 5.09
C THR A 373 13.59 8.39 3.68
N MET A 374 13.38 7.46 2.75
CA MET A 374 13.56 7.71 1.32
C MET A 374 12.26 7.46 0.58
N VAL A 375 12.00 8.27 -0.44
CA VAL A 375 10.92 8.09 -1.41
C VAL A 375 11.53 8.01 -2.80
N LEU A 376 11.15 6.99 -3.55
CA LEU A 376 11.55 6.81 -4.96
C LEU A 376 10.29 6.81 -5.82
N ASN A 377 10.25 7.69 -6.80
CA ASN A 377 9.13 7.88 -7.71
C ASN A 377 9.58 7.76 -9.16
N ASP A 378 8.67 7.41 -10.05
CA ASP A 378 8.85 7.41 -11.50
C ASP A 378 8.09 8.58 -12.13
N ASN A 379 8.74 9.35 -13.03
CA ASN A 379 8.18 10.59 -13.59
C ASN A 379 6.92 10.35 -14.45
N ASP A 380 6.87 9.19 -15.10
CA ASP A 380 5.84 8.82 -16.06
C ASP A 380 4.91 7.73 -15.50
N ASP A 381 4.81 7.66 -14.17
CA ASP A 381 3.93 6.71 -13.47
C ASP A 381 2.46 7.06 -13.73
N ASP A 382 1.75 6.19 -14.46
CA ASP A 382 0.34 6.40 -14.80
C ASP A 382 -0.61 6.35 -13.59
N LEU A 383 -0.13 5.84 -12.45
CA LEU A 383 -0.94 5.73 -11.24
C LEU A 383 -1.10 7.05 -10.50
N TYR A 384 -0.20 8.01 -10.71
CA TYR A 384 -0.16 9.29 -10.01
C TYR A 384 0.05 10.45 -10.98
N THR A 385 -0.27 11.67 -10.55
CA THR A 385 0.12 12.85 -11.29
C THR A 385 1.46 13.39 -10.77
N LEU A 386 2.37 13.73 -11.65
CA LEU A 386 3.69 14.26 -11.29
C LEU A 386 3.62 15.52 -10.39
N PRO A 387 2.69 16.47 -10.61
CA PRO A 387 2.54 17.60 -9.69
C PRO A 387 2.21 17.19 -8.27
N GLU A 388 1.32 16.20 -8.05
CA GLU A 388 0.96 15.77 -6.71
C GLU A 388 2.03 14.88 -6.06
N MET A 389 2.81 14.14 -6.84
CA MET A 389 4.03 13.47 -6.33
C MET A 389 5.06 14.50 -5.84
N LYS A 390 5.28 15.59 -6.59
CA LYS A 390 6.18 16.67 -6.18
C LYS A 390 5.65 17.42 -4.95
N ASN A 391 4.36 17.69 -4.88
CA ASN A 391 3.71 18.27 -3.71
C ASN A 391 3.91 17.38 -2.46
N ALA A 392 3.78 16.07 -2.59
CA ALA A 392 4.04 15.13 -1.50
C ALA A 392 5.51 15.15 -1.04
N ASP A 393 6.47 15.29 -1.97
CA ASP A 393 7.89 15.49 -1.64
C ASP A 393 8.11 16.79 -0.85
N GLU A 394 7.52 17.90 -1.27
CA GLU A 394 7.59 19.18 -0.55
C GLU A 394 7.03 19.06 0.87
N ILE A 395 5.88 18.39 1.03
CA ILE A 395 5.29 18.15 2.36
C ILE A 395 6.26 17.39 3.28
N LEU A 396 6.91 16.35 2.79
CA LEU A 396 7.88 15.59 3.57
C LEU A 396 9.15 16.41 3.88
N ARG A 397 9.65 17.20 2.95
CA ARG A 397 10.77 18.13 3.19
C ARG A 397 10.43 19.11 4.32
N GLU A 398 9.28 19.77 4.24
CA GLU A 398 8.81 20.69 5.28
C GLU A 398 8.72 20.04 6.66
N ILE A 399 8.25 18.78 6.74
CA ILE A 399 8.18 18.00 7.98
C ILE A 399 9.58 17.75 8.55
N TYR A 400 10.53 17.31 7.72
CA TYR A 400 11.88 16.99 8.15
C TYR A 400 12.69 18.25 8.49
N ASP A 401 12.51 19.35 7.74
CA ASP A 401 13.10 20.67 8.03
C ASP A 401 12.61 21.19 9.36
N LYS A 402 11.30 21.19 9.58
CA LYS A 402 10.70 21.62 10.86
C LYS A 402 11.13 20.78 12.04
N ALA A 403 11.39 19.49 11.82
CA ALA A 403 11.91 18.59 12.84
C ALA A 403 13.42 18.74 13.10
N GLY A 404 14.13 19.57 12.31
CA GLY A 404 15.58 19.76 12.40
C GLY A 404 16.40 18.54 11.96
N ALA A 405 15.89 17.77 10.98
CA ALA A 405 16.52 16.53 10.49
C ALA A 405 16.46 16.40 8.95
N PRO A 406 16.74 17.47 8.17
CA PRO A 406 16.60 17.45 6.71
C PRO A 406 17.48 16.40 6.04
N GLU A 407 18.63 16.08 6.59
CA GLU A 407 19.56 15.07 6.07
C GLU A 407 19.06 13.63 6.16
N LYS A 408 17.98 13.41 6.89
CA LYS A 408 17.32 12.10 7.08
C LYS A 408 16.14 11.87 6.14
N TYR A 409 15.88 12.81 5.25
CA TYR A 409 14.91 12.66 4.18
C TYR A 409 15.56 12.80 2.82
N LYS A 410 15.17 11.91 1.89
CA LYS A 410 15.56 12.01 0.49
C LYS A 410 14.41 11.55 -0.40
N CYS A 411 14.16 12.29 -1.47
CA CYS A 411 13.27 11.89 -2.55
C CYS A 411 14.02 11.93 -3.88
N SER A 412 13.84 10.90 -4.69
CA SER A 412 14.40 10.83 -6.05
C SER A 412 13.30 10.52 -7.05
N PHE A 413 13.41 11.10 -8.25
CA PHE A 413 12.50 10.90 -9.37
C PHE A 413 13.28 10.30 -10.54
N TYR A 414 12.81 9.15 -11.02
CA TYR A 414 13.43 8.41 -12.11
C TYR A 414 12.62 8.53 -13.40
N PRO A 415 13.25 8.45 -14.58
CA PRO A 415 12.52 8.40 -15.83
C PRO A 415 11.80 7.06 -16.01
N GLY A 416 10.65 7.11 -16.68
CA GLY A 416 9.89 5.92 -17.05
C GLY A 416 8.66 5.66 -16.19
N HIS A 417 8.04 4.52 -16.45
CA HIS A 417 6.78 4.08 -15.84
C HIS A 417 7.03 3.38 -14.50
N HIS A 418 5.93 3.03 -13.84
CA HIS A 418 5.87 2.41 -12.51
C HIS A 418 6.79 1.18 -12.36
N LYS A 419 7.89 1.31 -11.60
CA LYS A 419 8.94 0.28 -11.46
C LYS A 419 9.79 0.47 -10.20
N PHE A 420 10.64 -0.51 -9.93
CA PHE A 420 11.74 -0.49 -8.97
C PHE A 420 12.93 -1.20 -9.60
N ASP A 421 13.54 -0.58 -10.60
CA ASP A 421 14.63 -1.13 -11.40
C ASP A 421 15.96 -1.18 -10.63
N ALA A 422 17.02 -1.64 -11.29
CA ALA A 422 18.35 -1.83 -10.69
C ALA A 422 18.95 -0.53 -10.15
N GLU A 423 18.73 0.59 -10.83
CA GLU A 423 19.24 1.90 -10.40
C GLU A 423 18.52 2.37 -9.12
N MET A 424 17.21 2.29 -9.09
CA MET A 424 16.41 2.59 -7.91
C MET A 424 16.72 1.65 -6.74
N GLN A 425 16.88 0.33 -7.02
CA GLN A 425 17.28 -0.65 -6.00
C GLN A 425 18.66 -0.32 -5.42
N LYS A 426 19.61 0.07 -6.26
CA LYS A 426 20.94 0.47 -5.80
C LYS A 426 20.87 1.66 -4.85
N GLU A 427 20.13 2.71 -5.19
CA GLU A 427 19.96 3.88 -4.33
C GLU A 427 19.29 3.52 -3.00
N ALA A 428 18.22 2.73 -3.03
CA ALA A 428 17.53 2.24 -1.84
C ALA A 428 18.48 1.44 -0.92
N PHE A 429 19.27 0.54 -1.50
CA PHE A 429 20.19 -0.30 -0.74
C PHE A 429 21.36 0.50 -0.17
N ASP A 430 21.89 1.50 -0.89
CA ASP A 430 22.88 2.43 -0.38
C ASP A 430 22.34 3.26 0.79
N TRP A 431 21.06 3.63 0.75
CA TRP A 431 20.38 4.31 1.85
C TRP A 431 20.27 3.43 3.08
N PHE A 432 19.91 2.16 2.92
CA PHE A 432 19.90 1.20 4.03
C PHE A 432 21.31 0.98 4.60
N ASP A 433 22.33 0.84 3.76
CA ASP A 433 23.70 0.67 4.21
C ASP A 433 24.17 1.87 5.06
N ARG A 434 23.84 3.07 4.64
CA ARG A 434 24.17 4.30 5.37
C ARG A 434 23.59 4.35 6.79
N TRP A 435 22.37 3.81 6.97
CA TRP A 435 21.61 4.02 8.21
C TRP A 435 21.47 2.76 9.08
N LEU A 436 21.73 1.58 8.54
CA LEU A 436 21.56 0.31 9.27
C LEU A 436 22.87 -0.46 9.44
N LYS A 437 23.93 -0.13 8.74
CA LYS A 437 25.29 -0.70 8.93
C LYS A 437 26.18 0.27 9.67
#